data_0a421851f676bc7e07dcfe3ae21be5b3
#
_entry.id   0a421851f676bc7e07dcfe3ae21be5b3
#
_cell.length_a   1.000
_cell.length_b   1.000
_cell.length_c   1.000
_cell.angle_alpha   90.00
_cell.angle_beta   90.00
_cell.angle_gamma   90.00
#
_symmetry.space_group_name_H-M   'P 1'
#
loop_
_entity.id
_entity.type
_entity.pdbx_description
1 polymer ?
#
loop_
_entity_poly.entity_id
_entity_poly.type
_entity_poly.pdbx_seq_one_letter_code
_entity_poly.pdbx_strand_id
1 'polypeptide(L)'
;TKVVNYFAAVDFVNEGDLFKSFENGRGYNSGFGYNRINVRSNLDFHLTKTTKFSTNLFGSNAQRQLPWDMSDNDTGFWISAYKSAPDAMRPIYSNGMWGWYAPRDADVPNSAYFLAVGGKEKRTTTKMTTDFILEQDLAMLTKGLRFKANFSMDYTFAENKRGLSDQYNDAQRIWVDPDTGNISYKFDPDTGTGLDKVTNPIYWLQQSGSANIGATYRKLYYSMQFDYARTFGKHEVTGLGLFSRLKEAQGSVFPIYREDWVFRFTYNYAMRYFFEANGAYNGSEKFGPDYRFPFFPSLSLGWMISEENFMKKLKFVDMLKLRASWGRVGDDAVVAPWQRFTAGRFLYKDQLSYGGNTVMGSINPDNSPYTHWKISSLGNPDVSWETVEKRNIGLDYAFFNGLIAGSVDVFNDTRTDIIISGDSR
;
A
#
# COMPACT_ATOMS: atom_id res chain seq x y z
N THR A 1 -28.37 7.46 -21.58
CA THR A 1 -28.98 6.74 -22.71
C THR A 1 -29.38 5.33 -22.28
N LYS A 2 -30.31 4.68 -22.99
CA LYS A 2 -30.69 3.28 -22.71
C LYS A 2 -29.54 2.26 -22.98
N VAL A 3 -28.48 2.69 -23.66
CA VAL A 3 -27.39 1.84 -24.12
C VAL A 3 -26.11 2.08 -23.31
N VAL A 4 -25.84 3.31 -22.91
CA VAL A 4 -24.60 3.68 -22.22
C VAL A 4 -24.92 4.63 -21.08
N ASN A 5 -24.43 4.29 -19.89
CA ASN A 5 -24.33 5.23 -18.78
C ASN A 5 -22.86 5.61 -18.62
N TYR A 6 -22.59 6.87 -18.35
CA TYR A 6 -21.23 7.33 -18.20
C TYR A 6 -21.11 8.33 -17.06
N PHE A 7 -19.93 8.32 -16.47
CA PHE A 7 -19.47 9.35 -15.54
C PHE A 7 -18.02 9.69 -15.92
N ALA A 8 -17.71 10.97 -15.98
CA ALA A 8 -16.36 11.46 -16.18
C ALA A 8 -16.08 12.60 -15.20
N ALA A 9 -14.90 12.62 -14.62
CA ALA A 9 -14.46 13.69 -13.74
C ALA A 9 -12.98 13.97 -13.97
N VAL A 10 -12.62 15.25 -13.85
CA VAL A 10 -11.23 15.72 -13.83
C VAL A 10 -11.07 16.56 -12.57
N ASP A 11 -10.01 16.30 -11.83
CA ASP A 11 -9.64 17.02 -10.61
C ASP A 11 -8.21 17.50 -10.76
N PHE A 12 -7.97 18.74 -10.36
CA PHE A 12 -6.66 19.35 -10.37
C PHE A 12 -6.35 19.95 -9.00
N VAL A 13 -5.19 19.60 -8.45
CA VAL A 13 -4.67 20.12 -7.19
C VAL A 13 -3.36 20.83 -7.47
N ASN A 14 -3.24 22.03 -6.94
CA ASN A 14 -2.00 22.82 -6.96
C ASN A 14 -1.77 23.34 -5.53
N GLU A 15 -0.63 22.96 -4.95
CA GLU A 15 -0.20 23.43 -3.65
C GLU A 15 1.14 24.12 -3.81
N GLY A 16 1.22 25.34 -3.32
CA GLY A 16 2.44 26.13 -3.30
C GLY A 16 3.33 25.83 -2.10
N ASP A 17 4.35 26.65 -1.95
CA ASP A 17 5.29 26.56 -0.85
C ASP A 17 4.72 27.22 0.41
N LEU A 18 4.97 26.60 1.57
CA LEU A 18 4.71 27.16 2.89
C LEU A 18 5.86 28.07 3.37
N PHE A 19 7.02 27.95 2.76
CA PHE A 19 8.20 28.68 3.15
C PHE A 19 8.43 29.88 2.24
N LYS A 20 9.07 30.89 2.79
CA LYS A 20 9.52 32.03 2.01
C LYS A 20 10.60 31.60 1.02
N SER A 21 10.34 31.77 -0.26
CA SER A 21 11.35 31.59 -1.30
C SER A 21 12.35 32.74 -1.27
N PHE A 22 13.63 32.40 -1.38
CA PHE A 22 14.72 33.38 -1.52
C PHE A 22 15.32 33.24 -2.91
N GLU A 23 15.55 34.37 -3.53
CA GLU A 23 16.28 34.40 -4.80
C GLU A 23 17.73 33.99 -4.56
N ASN A 24 18.24 33.10 -5.39
CA ASN A 24 19.61 32.59 -5.31
C ASN A 24 20.54 33.20 -6.37
N GLY A 25 20.03 34.04 -7.26
CA GLY A 25 20.77 34.60 -8.38
C GLY A 25 21.18 33.59 -9.47
N ARG A 26 20.70 32.33 -9.36
CA ARG A 26 21.12 31.19 -10.21
C ARG A 26 20.07 30.78 -11.25
N GLY A 27 18.95 31.51 -11.34
CA GLY A 27 17.92 31.30 -12.37
C GLY A 27 17.03 30.06 -12.16
N TYR A 28 17.00 29.46 -10.97
CA TYR A 28 16.06 28.41 -10.60
C TYR A 28 15.41 28.73 -9.24
N ASN A 29 14.24 28.13 -9.00
CA ASN A 29 13.59 28.13 -7.70
C ASN A 29 13.64 26.71 -7.14
N SER A 30 14.22 26.53 -5.96
CA SER A 30 14.34 25.27 -5.24
C SER A 30 13.21 24.99 -4.25
N GLY A 31 12.24 25.90 -4.11
CA GLY A 31 11.12 25.77 -3.18
C GLY A 31 10.24 24.53 -3.39
N PHE A 32 9.36 24.29 -2.42
CA PHE A 32 8.41 23.17 -2.47
C PHE A 32 7.22 23.52 -3.38
N GLY A 33 6.65 22.49 -3.95
CA GLY A 33 5.41 22.59 -4.72
C GLY A 33 4.84 21.23 -5.00
N TYR A 34 3.53 21.16 -5.14
CA TYR A 34 2.82 19.93 -5.48
C TYR A 34 1.73 20.20 -6.49
N ASN A 35 1.73 19.43 -7.57
CA ASN A 35 0.69 19.46 -8.59
C ASN A 35 0.18 18.04 -8.81
N ARG A 36 -1.13 17.88 -8.92
CA ARG A 36 -1.75 16.61 -9.25
C ARG A 36 -2.93 16.81 -10.18
N ILE A 37 -2.99 16.01 -11.22
CA ILE A 37 -4.16 15.85 -12.06
C ILE A 37 -4.71 14.45 -11.87
N ASN A 38 -6.03 14.34 -11.66
CA ASN A 38 -6.75 13.07 -11.62
C ASN A 38 -7.80 13.08 -12.74
N VAL A 39 -7.92 11.96 -13.41
CA VAL A 39 -8.95 11.72 -14.42
C VAL A 39 -9.67 10.43 -14.06
N ARG A 40 -10.99 10.46 -14.04
CA ARG A 40 -11.83 9.29 -13.81
C ARG A 40 -12.87 9.17 -14.91
N SER A 41 -13.08 7.96 -15.37
CA SER A 41 -14.14 7.61 -16.32
C SER A 41 -14.74 6.27 -15.92
N ASN A 42 -16.05 6.26 -15.70
CA ASN A 42 -16.83 5.04 -15.47
C ASN A 42 -17.85 4.93 -16.60
N LEU A 43 -17.84 3.80 -17.29
CA LEU A 43 -18.72 3.56 -18.43
C LEU A 43 -19.43 2.23 -18.22
N ASP A 44 -20.75 2.24 -18.36
CA ASP A 44 -21.59 1.06 -18.35
C ASP A 44 -22.26 0.89 -19.71
N PHE A 45 -21.94 -0.17 -20.40
CA PHE A 45 -22.51 -0.52 -21.70
C PHE A 45 -23.52 -1.65 -21.55
N HIS A 46 -24.76 -1.42 -21.87
CA HIS A 46 -25.80 -2.44 -22.01
C HIS A 46 -25.71 -3.01 -23.43
N LEU A 47 -24.81 -3.99 -23.64
CA LEU A 47 -24.53 -4.60 -24.95
C LEU A 47 -25.76 -5.32 -25.50
N THR A 48 -26.48 -6.01 -24.61
CA THR A 48 -27.76 -6.66 -24.88
C THR A 48 -28.70 -6.47 -23.68
N LYS A 49 -29.90 -7.04 -23.73
CA LYS A 49 -30.81 -7.07 -22.58
C LYS A 49 -30.29 -7.91 -21.40
N THR A 50 -29.35 -8.80 -21.66
CA THR A 50 -28.79 -9.77 -20.71
C THR A 50 -27.30 -9.59 -20.46
N THR A 51 -26.63 -8.72 -21.23
CA THR A 51 -25.17 -8.52 -21.16
C THR A 51 -24.86 -7.07 -20.82
N LYS A 52 -24.14 -6.85 -19.74
CA LYS A 52 -23.60 -5.57 -19.34
C LYS A 52 -22.07 -5.64 -19.30
N PHE A 53 -21.42 -4.67 -19.90
CA PHE A 53 -19.99 -4.46 -19.80
C PHE A 53 -19.72 -3.13 -19.11
N SER A 54 -18.92 -3.14 -18.07
CA SER A 54 -18.54 -1.94 -17.32
C SER A 54 -17.03 -1.75 -17.35
N THR A 55 -16.59 -0.50 -17.46
CA THR A 55 -15.20 -0.14 -17.31
C THR A 55 -15.05 1.05 -16.37
N ASN A 56 -14.14 0.92 -15.40
CA ASN A 56 -13.76 1.99 -14.50
C ASN A 56 -12.29 2.29 -14.74
N LEU A 57 -12.02 3.51 -15.16
CA LEU A 57 -10.67 3.99 -15.44
C LEU A 57 -10.35 5.15 -14.50
N PHE A 58 -9.22 5.05 -13.85
CA PHE A 58 -8.67 6.13 -13.03
C PHE A 58 -7.21 6.34 -13.39
N GLY A 59 -6.86 7.56 -13.71
CA GLY A 59 -5.49 8.01 -13.95
C GLY A 59 -5.15 9.16 -13.00
N SER A 60 -3.96 9.14 -12.44
CA SER A 60 -3.43 10.22 -11.60
C SER A 60 -1.97 10.46 -11.95
N ASN A 61 -1.60 11.71 -12.15
CA ASN A 61 -0.21 12.14 -12.27
C ASN A 61 0.06 13.22 -11.23
N ALA A 62 0.93 12.92 -10.29
CA ALA A 62 1.32 13.81 -9.22
C ALA A 62 2.80 14.17 -9.38
N GLN A 63 3.12 15.45 -9.30
CA GLN A 63 4.48 15.97 -9.33
C GLN A 63 4.73 16.78 -8.07
N ARG A 64 5.73 16.39 -7.29
CA ARG A 64 6.22 17.11 -6.12
C ARG A 64 7.59 17.72 -6.46
N GLN A 65 7.73 19.00 -6.27
CA GLN A 65 9.00 19.70 -6.32
C GLN A 65 9.52 19.93 -4.91
N LEU A 66 10.81 19.80 -4.72
CA LEU A 66 11.51 20.05 -3.45
C LEU A 66 12.96 20.43 -3.73
N PRO A 67 13.68 21.02 -2.76
CA PRO A 67 15.13 21.20 -2.85
C PRO A 67 15.84 19.88 -3.15
N TRP A 68 16.93 19.94 -3.88
CA TRP A 68 17.68 18.75 -4.32
C TRP A 68 18.12 17.88 -3.14
N ASP A 69 17.93 16.56 -3.26
CA ASP A 69 18.35 15.52 -2.30
C ASP A 69 17.76 15.66 -0.89
N MET A 70 16.70 16.45 -0.74
CA MET A 70 15.99 16.57 0.52
C MET A 70 15.07 15.34 0.74
N SER A 71 15.14 14.73 1.92
CA SER A 71 14.27 13.62 2.28
C SER A 71 12.85 14.09 2.63
N ASP A 72 11.86 13.19 2.57
CA ASP A 72 10.49 13.50 2.97
C ASP A 72 10.34 13.82 4.46
N ASN A 73 11.26 13.28 5.27
CA ASN A 73 11.36 13.51 6.70
C ASN A 73 12.64 14.26 7.05
N ASP A 74 12.94 15.31 6.27
CA ASP A 74 14.19 16.04 6.49
C ASP A 74 14.18 16.77 7.82
N THR A 75 14.70 16.08 8.82
CA THR A 75 14.92 16.64 10.14
C THR A 75 16.05 17.68 10.11
N GLY A 76 16.95 17.61 9.14
CA GLY A 76 18.08 18.53 9.00
C GLY A 76 17.62 19.96 8.76
N PHE A 77 16.69 20.18 7.85
CA PHE A 77 16.11 21.49 7.59
C PHE A 77 15.37 22.06 8.82
N TRP A 78 14.48 21.27 9.41
CA TRP A 78 13.76 21.68 10.62
C TRP A 78 14.67 21.84 11.82
N ILE A 79 15.62 20.93 12.00
CA ILE A 79 16.64 21.04 13.07
C ILE A 79 17.44 22.33 12.91
N SER A 80 17.83 22.69 11.69
CA SER A 80 18.50 23.96 11.42
C SER A 80 17.69 25.16 11.85
N ALA A 81 16.38 25.15 11.54
CA ALA A 81 15.49 26.23 11.92
C ALA A 81 15.30 26.35 13.45
N TYR A 82 15.27 25.23 14.18
CA TYR A 82 15.11 25.22 15.63
C TYR A 82 16.39 25.48 16.41
N LYS A 83 17.55 25.07 15.88
CA LYS A 83 18.84 25.20 16.58
C LYS A 83 19.50 26.55 16.38
N SER A 84 19.14 27.30 15.34
CA SER A 84 19.67 28.63 15.11
C SER A 84 19.13 29.61 16.14
N ALA A 85 19.99 30.10 17.03
CA ALA A 85 19.64 31.21 17.90
C ALA A 85 19.41 32.48 17.05
N PRO A 86 18.42 33.31 17.37
CA PRO A 86 18.07 34.50 16.58
C PRO A 86 19.20 35.50 16.43
N ASP A 87 20.14 35.52 17.36
CA ASP A 87 21.31 36.40 17.44
C ASP A 87 22.59 35.80 16.81
N ALA A 88 22.58 34.50 16.46
CA ALA A 88 23.76 33.84 15.93
C ALA A 88 24.18 34.42 14.58
N MET A 89 23.24 34.62 13.66
CA MET A 89 23.48 35.17 12.33
C MET A 89 22.17 35.65 11.69
N ARG A 90 22.30 36.54 10.73
CA ARG A 90 21.18 36.86 9.84
C ARG A 90 21.13 35.83 8.70
N PRO A 91 19.94 35.26 8.36
CA PRO A 91 19.81 34.34 7.22
C PRO A 91 20.33 34.96 5.91
N ILE A 92 20.03 36.25 5.69
CA ILE A 92 20.53 37.06 4.57
C ILE A 92 20.83 38.43 5.12
N TYR A 93 22.03 38.96 4.79
CA TYR A 93 22.43 40.32 5.11
C TYR A 93 21.90 41.33 4.07
N SER A 94 21.90 42.60 4.42
CA SER A 94 21.37 43.68 3.57
C SER A 94 22.10 43.81 2.20
N ASN A 95 23.32 43.32 2.10
CA ASN A 95 24.08 43.25 0.88
C ASN A 95 23.76 42.04 -0.02
N GLY A 96 22.77 41.23 0.36
CA GLY A 96 22.33 40.02 -0.35
C GLY A 96 23.19 38.79 -0.07
N MET A 97 24.19 38.86 0.79
CA MET A 97 25.03 37.73 1.14
C MET A 97 24.34 36.85 2.20
N TRP A 98 24.51 35.53 2.06
CA TRP A 98 24.00 34.55 3.00
C TRP A 98 24.76 34.58 4.32
N GLY A 99 24.03 34.34 5.40
CA GLY A 99 24.62 34.24 6.73
C GLY A 99 25.27 32.87 6.97
N TRP A 100 26.34 32.94 7.73
CA TRP A 100 27.10 31.80 8.21
C TRP A 100 27.60 32.13 9.63
N TYR A 101 27.61 31.17 10.54
CA TYR A 101 28.10 31.40 11.90
C TYR A 101 29.58 31.03 12.01
N ALA A 102 30.45 32.00 11.89
CA ALA A 102 31.90 31.81 11.87
C ALA A 102 32.49 31.16 13.11
N PRO A 103 32.03 31.46 14.35
CA PRO A 103 32.60 30.86 15.55
C PRO A 103 32.41 29.35 15.68
N ARG A 104 31.36 28.78 15.01
CA ARG A 104 31.04 27.33 15.03
C ARG A 104 30.30 26.88 13.78
N ASP A 105 31.02 26.76 12.68
CA ASP A 105 30.47 26.46 11.34
C ASP A 105 29.58 25.20 11.30
N ALA A 106 29.95 24.16 12.03
CA ALA A 106 29.24 22.89 11.98
C ALA A 106 27.92 22.87 12.75
N ASP A 107 27.68 23.81 13.66
CA ASP A 107 26.60 23.71 14.65
C ASP A 107 25.40 24.61 14.34
N VAL A 108 25.53 25.57 13.44
CA VAL A 108 24.47 26.54 13.15
C VAL A 108 24.25 26.68 11.63
N PRO A 109 23.55 25.73 11.02
CA PRO A 109 23.25 25.77 9.60
C PRO A 109 22.18 26.83 9.28
N ASN A 110 22.31 27.50 8.15
CA ASN A 110 21.37 28.50 7.65
C ASN A 110 20.26 27.82 6.84
N SER A 111 19.06 27.67 7.43
CA SER A 111 17.92 27.03 6.78
C SER A 111 17.42 27.76 5.52
N ALA A 112 17.54 29.10 5.49
CA ALA A 112 17.19 29.90 4.31
C ALA A 112 18.13 29.62 3.13
N TYR A 113 19.42 29.44 3.43
CA TYR A 113 20.40 29.03 2.45
C TYR A 113 20.09 27.67 1.85
N PHE A 114 19.77 26.67 2.70
CA PHE A 114 19.41 25.34 2.25
C PHE A 114 18.18 25.33 1.33
N LEU A 115 17.19 26.19 1.61
CA LEU A 115 16.00 26.29 0.76
C LEU A 115 16.26 27.02 -0.56
N ALA A 116 17.31 27.81 -0.67
CA ALA A 116 17.57 28.62 -1.85
C ALA A 116 18.65 28.03 -2.77
N VAL A 117 19.63 27.36 -2.18
CA VAL A 117 20.83 26.88 -2.89
C VAL A 117 20.92 25.35 -2.77
N GLY A 118 21.45 24.73 -3.80
CA GLY A 118 21.61 23.28 -3.83
C GLY A 118 20.91 22.62 -5.00
N GLY A 119 19.93 23.27 -5.61
CA GLY A 119 19.20 22.76 -6.77
C GLY A 119 17.75 22.42 -6.47
N LYS A 120 17.12 21.74 -7.39
CA LYS A 120 15.72 21.31 -7.27
C LYS A 120 15.52 19.90 -7.79
N GLU A 121 14.69 19.16 -7.12
CA GLU A 121 14.26 17.81 -7.49
C GLU A 121 12.77 17.79 -7.82
N LYS A 122 12.39 17.01 -8.81
CA LYS A 122 11.00 16.62 -9.07
C LYS A 122 10.83 15.13 -8.82
N ARG A 123 9.83 14.79 -8.04
CA ARG A 123 9.34 13.42 -7.83
C ARG A 123 8.01 13.29 -8.53
N THR A 124 7.90 12.31 -9.39
CA THR A 124 6.67 12.06 -10.16
C THR A 124 6.08 10.73 -9.74
N THR A 125 4.79 10.71 -9.45
CA THR A 125 4.05 9.49 -9.20
C THR A 125 2.88 9.43 -10.17
N THR A 126 2.90 8.44 -11.05
CA THR A 126 1.80 8.14 -11.97
C THR A 126 1.08 6.90 -11.50
N LYS A 127 -0.25 6.98 -11.34
CA LYS A 127 -1.12 5.84 -10.98
C LYS A 127 -2.14 5.63 -12.08
N MET A 128 -2.38 4.37 -12.40
CA MET A 128 -3.45 3.96 -13.29
C MET A 128 -4.16 2.75 -12.66
N THR A 129 -5.46 2.87 -12.49
CA THR A 129 -6.34 1.80 -12.05
C THR A 129 -7.37 1.55 -13.13
N THR A 130 -7.53 0.30 -13.52
CA THR A 130 -8.43 -0.09 -14.59
C THR A 130 -9.20 -1.33 -14.17
N ASP A 131 -10.54 -1.26 -14.23
CA ASP A 131 -11.43 -2.41 -14.05
C ASP A 131 -12.25 -2.63 -15.30
N PHE A 132 -12.33 -3.88 -15.73
CA PHE A 132 -13.24 -4.36 -16.79
C PHE A 132 -14.13 -5.44 -16.19
N ILE A 133 -15.44 -5.21 -16.23
CA ILE A 133 -16.44 -6.09 -15.63
C ILE A 133 -17.43 -6.50 -16.71
N LEU A 134 -17.58 -7.80 -16.89
CA LEU A 134 -18.60 -8.39 -17.76
C LEU A 134 -19.62 -9.09 -16.87
N GLU A 135 -20.88 -8.70 -17.00
CA GLU A 135 -22.03 -9.33 -16.35
C GLU A 135 -22.95 -9.90 -17.40
N GLN A 136 -23.30 -11.18 -17.25
CA GLN A 136 -24.19 -11.90 -18.16
C GLN A 136 -25.30 -12.58 -17.38
N ASP A 137 -26.54 -12.24 -17.66
CA ASP A 137 -27.69 -13.01 -17.21
C ASP A 137 -27.79 -14.28 -18.06
N LEU A 138 -27.77 -15.44 -17.41
CA LEU A 138 -27.84 -16.75 -18.00
C LEU A 138 -29.22 -17.41 -17.79
N ALA A 139 -30.27 -16.59 -17.63
CA ALA A 139 -31.65 -17.08 -17.47
C ALA A 139 -32.12 -17.96 -18.63
N MET A 140 -31.44 -17.88 -19.79
CA MET A 140 -31.67 -18.80 -20.92
C MET A 140 -31.31 -20.25 -20.62
N LEU A 141 -30.33 -20.48 -19.74
CA LEU A 141 -29.93 -21.82 -19.29
C LEU A 141 -30.77 -22.23 -18.10
N THR A 142 -30.85 -21.38 -17.09
CA THR A 142 -31.72 -21.57 -15.93
C THR A 142 -32.02 -20.23 -15.26
N LYS A 143 -33.30 -20.02 -14.90
CA LYS A 143 -33.71 -18.77 -14.24
C LYS A 143 -32.93 -18.56 -12.93
N GLY A 144 -32.37 -17.35 -12.75
CA GLY A 144 -31.64 -16.98 -11.57
C GLY A 144 -30.13 -17.22 -11.64
N LEU A 145 -29.63 -17.77 -12.74
CA LEU A 145 -28.19 -17.94 -12.96
C LEU A 145 -27.60 -16.66 -13.58
N ARG A 146 -26.49 -16.19 -13.06
CA ARG A 146 -25.70 -15.08 -13.57
C ARG A 146 -24.22 -15.44 -13.61
N PHE A 147 -23.54 -14.86 -14.57
CA PHE A 147 -22.09 -14.94 -14.69
C PHE A 147 -21.51 -13.53 -14.57
N LYS A 148 -20.41 -13.42 -13.85
CA LYS A 148 -19.63 -12.20 -13.76
C LYS A 148 -18.14 -12.50 -13.94
N ALA A 149 -17.49 -11.76 -14.82
CA ALA A 149 -16.04 -11.77 -14.94
C ALA A 149 -15.50 -10.38 -14.62
N ASN A 150 -14.41 -10.32 -13.89
CA ASN A 150 -13.71 -9.10 -13.56
C ASN A 150 -12.22 -9.23 -13.92
N PHE A 151 -11.67 -8.17 -14.49
CA PHE A 151 -10.25 -8.01 -14.75
C PHE A 151 -9.86 -6.62 -14.25
N SER A 152 -8.94 -6.57 -13.29
CA SER A 152 -8.44 -5.34 -12.70
C SER A 152 -6.93 -5.24 -12.81
N MET A 153 -6.45 -4.06 -13.15
CA MET A 153 -5.04 -3.73 -13.20
C MET A 153 -4.77 -2.42 -12.47
N ASP A 154 -3.91 -2.48 -11.46
CA ASP A 154 -3.38 -1.30 -10.77
C ASP A 154 -1.90 -1.18 -11.09
N TYR A 155 -1.49 -0.01 -11.51
CA TYR A 155 -0.12 0.33 -11.79
C TYR A 155 0.24 1.65 -11.13
N THR A 156 1.32 1.66 -10.37
CA THR A 156 1.94 2.86 -9.83
C THR A 156 3.38 2.90 -10.28
N PHE A 157 3.76 3.96 -10.96
CA PHE A 157 5.14 4.25 -11.30
C PHE A 157 5.59 5.49 -10.53
N ALA A 158 6.71 5.38 -9.85
CA ALA A 158 7.32 6.48 -9.11
C ALA A 158 8.73 6.74 -9.61
N GLU A 159 9.05 8.00 -9.81
CA GLU A 159 10.34 8.51 -10.25
C GLU A 159 10.81 9.60 -9.29
N ASN A 160 12.07 9.52 -8.89
CA ASN A 160 12.74 10.49 -8.04
C ASN A 160 13.98 11.08 -8.76
N LYS A 161 14.55 12.12 -8.18
CA LYS A 161 15.85 12.71 -8.56
C LYS A 161 15.93 13.23 -9.99
N ARG A 162 14.80 13.56 -10.60
CA ARG A 162 14.82 14.32 -11.85
C ARG A 162 14.94 15.80 -11.53
N GLY A 163 15.94 16.46 -12.04
CA GLY A 163 16.04 17.89 -11.81
C GLY A 163 17.41 18.49 -12.04
N LEU A 164 17.80 19.34 -11.14
CA LEU A 164 19.02 20.11 -11.21
C LEU A 164 19.72 20.00 -9.87
N SER A 165 20.92 19.43 -9.87
CA SER A 165 21.81 19.42 -8.71
C SER A 165 22.78 20.58 -8.81
N ASP A 166 22.82 21.38 -7.75
CA ASP A 166 23.72 22.51 -7.60
C ASP A 166 24.58 22.41 -6.32
N GLN A 167 24.71 21.18 -5.83
CA GLN A 167 25.43 20.89 -4.57
C GLN A 167 26.92 21.21 -4.60
N TYR A 168 27.50 21.27 -5.81
CA TYR A 168 28.94 21.52 -5.97
C TYR A 168 29.28 23.00 -6.12
N ASN A 169 28.27 23.87 -6.21
CA ASN A 169 28.45 25.32 -6.27
C ASN A 169 28.02 25.94 -4.94
N ASP A 170 28.94 26.00 -4.00
CA ASP A 170 28.64 26.67 -2.72
C ASP A 170 28.65 28.19 -2.91
N ALA A 171 27.82 28.93 -2.24
CA ALA A 171 27.75 30.38 -2.29
C ALA A 171 28.56 31.00 -1.16
N GLN A 172 29.15 32.17 -1.44
CA GLN A 172 29.82 32.93 -0.40
C GLN A 172 28.86 33.27 0.73
N ARG A 173 29.30 33.03 1.94
CA ARG A 173 28.58 33.32 3.18
C ARG A 173 29.42 34.19 4.09
N ILE A 174 28.77 35.06 4.83
CA ILE A 174 29.45 35.98 5.75
C ILE A 174 28.87 35.90 7.16
N TRP A 175 29.68 36.24 8.11
CA TRP A 175 29.25 36.51 9.49
C TRP A 175 29.74 37.93 9.87
N VAL A 176 28.84 38.74 10.37
CA VAL A 176 29.16 40.02 10.92
C VAL A 176 29.16 39.90 12.42
N ASP A 177 30.29 40.08 13.02
CA ASP A 177 30.46 40.08 14.47
C ASP A 177 29.60 41.18 15.07
N PRO A 178 28.64 40.85 15.97
CA PRO A 178 27.73 41.83 16.52
C PRO A 178 28.41 42.86 17.43
N ASP A 179 29.54 42.51 18.03
CA ASP A 179 30.27 43.40 18.97
C ASP A 179 31.25 44.33 18.27
N THR A 180 31.92 43.83 17.27
CA THR A 180 33.00 44.59 16.58
C THR A 180 32.61 45.10 15.21
N GLY A 181 31.57 44.54 14.60
CA GLY A 181 31.19 44.84 13.22
C GLY A 181 32.09 44.24 12.16
N ASN A 182 33.09 43.44 12.56
CA ASN A 182 34.02 42.80 11.62
C ASN A 182 33.32 41.73 10.79
N ILE A 183 33.71 41.61 9.53
CA ILE A 183 33.15 40.64 8.60
C ILE A 183 34.10 39.45 8.46
N SER A 184 33.60 38.27 8.76
CA SER A 184 34.25 37.00 8.44
C SER A 184 33.63 36.38 7.19
N TYR A 185 34.45 35.96 6.26
CA TYR A 185 34.02 35.27 5.03
C TYR A 185 34.21 33.78 5.17
N LYS A 186 33.23 32.96 4.73
CA LYS A 186 33.39 31.52 4.73
C LYS A 186 34.47 31.05 3.76
N PHE A 187 34.54 31.68 2.61
CA PHE A 187 35.59 31.48 1.61
C PHE A 187 36.40 32.75 1.52
N ASP A 188 37.73 32.62 1.64
CA ASP A 188 38.64 33.76 1.56
C ASP A 188 38.50 34.43 0.20
N PRO A 189 38.08 35.70 0.15
CA PRO A 189 37.94 36.42 -1.11
C PRO A 189 39.26 36.63 -1.87
N ASP A 190 40.39 36.60 -1.16
CA ASP A 190 41.70 36.89 -1.75
C ASP A 190 42.41 35.65 -2.32
N THR A 191 42.28 34.51 -1.66
CA THR A 191 42.94 33.26 -2.07
C THR A 191 42.22 32.45 -3.13
N GLY A 192 41.00 32.72 -3.35
CA GLY A 192 40.34 32.12 -4.48
C GLY A 192 39.89 30.67 -4.33
N THR A 193 39.73 30.14 -3.12
CA THR A 193 39.46 28.70 -2.86
C THR A 193 38.01 28.29 -2.82
N GLY A 194 37.06 29.18 -2.93
CA GLY A 194 35.62 28.82 -2.98
C GLY A 194 35.14 28.41 -4.37
N LEU A 195 34.27 27.41 -4.45
CA LEU A 195 33.67 26.95 -5.70
C LEU A 195 32.72 27.96 -6.33
N ASP A 196 32.09 28.79 -5.52
CA ASP A 196 31.07 29.76 -5.96
C ASP A 196 31.57 31.18 -5.87
N LYS A 197 32.69 31.43 -6.50
CA LYS A 197 33.22 32.79 -6.61
C LYS A 197 32.50 33.57 -7.68
N VAL A 198 32.43 34.87 -7.48
CA VAL A 198 31.89 35.81 -8.44
C VAL A 198 32.59 35.72 -9.82
N THR A 199 33.81 35.16 -9.85
CA THR A 199 34.62 34.99 -11.06
C THR A 199 34.56 33.60 -11.68
N ASN A 200 34.00 32.60 -10.98
CA ASN A 200 33.92 31.23 -11.50
C ASN A 200 32.56 30.96 -12.15
N PRO A 201 32.52 30.28 -13.30
CA PRO A 201 31.25 29.87 -13.88
C PRO A 201 30.55 28.86 -12.97
N ILE A 202 29.24 29.04 -12.81
CA ILE A 202 28.41 28.12 -12.08
C ILE A 202 28.10 26.94 -12.99
N TYR A 203 28.46 25.73 -12.56
CA TYR A 203 28.17 24.49 -13.28
C TYR A 203 26.98 23.78 -12.69
N TRP A 204 25.99 23.55 -13.50
CA TRP A 204 24.74 22.88 -13.14
C TRP A 204 24.79 21.45 -13.64
N LEU A 205 24.45 20.54 -12.79
CA LEU A 205 24.27 19.14 -13.16
C LEU A 205 22.81 18.85 -13.38
N GLN A 206 22.42 18.72 -14.64
CA GLN A 206 21.11 18.14 -14.96
C GLN A 206 21.12 16.66 -14.59
N GLN A 207 20.13 16.25 -13.85
CA GLN A 207 19.97 14.88 -13.41
C GLN A 207 18.76 14.23 -14.08
N SER A 208 18.99 13.10 -14.71
CA SER A 208 17.91 12.21 -15.16
C SER A 208 17.26 11.58 -13.94
N GLY A 209 15.93 11.46 -13.98
CA GLY A 209 15.20 10.75 -12.93
C GLY A 209 15.58 9.27 -12.88
N SER A 210 15.41 8.67 -11.72
CA SER A 210 15.53 7.24 -11.49
C SER A 210 14.20 6.66 -11.00
N ALA A 211 13.85 5.47 -11.47
CA ALA A 211 12.66 4.77 -10.97
C ALA A 211 12.83 4.46 -9.47
N ASN A 212 11.86 4.88 -8.68
CA ASN A 212 11.78 4.49 -7.29
C ASN A 212 11.20 3.08 -7.20
N ILE A 213 12.07 2.10 -7.12
CA ILE A 213 11.69 0.68 -7.09
C ILE A 213 10.76 0.38 -5.91
N GLY A 214 11.04 0.94 -4.73
CA GLY A 214 10.23 0.73 -3.54
C GLY A 214 8.80 1.31 -3.62
N ALA A 215 8.60 2.35 -4.43
CA ALA A 215 7.29 2.98 -4.62
C ALA A 215 6.57 2.54 -5.91
N THR A 216 7.26 1.83 -6.81
CA THR A 216 6.65 1.27 -8.03
C THR A 216 5.91 -0.02 -7.70
N TYR A 217 4.63 -0.09 -8.06
CA TYR A 217 3.76 -1.20 -7.71
C TYR A 217 2.90 -1.63 -8.90
N ARG A 218 2.69 -2.93 -9.03
CA ARG A 218 1.84 -3.53 -10.06
C ARG A 218 0.97 -4.60 -9.43
N LYS A 219 -0.33 -4.55 -9.75
CA LYS A 219 -1.29 -5.55 -9.34
C LYS A 219 -2.14 -5.94 -10.54
N LEU A 220 -2.28 -7.23 -10.75
CA LEU A 220 -3.18 -7.82 -11.72
C LEU A 220 -4.10 -8.76 -10.97
N TYR A 221 -5.40 -8.55 -11.12
CA TYR A 221 -6.42 -9.39 -10.54
C TYR A 221 -7.44 -9.77 -11.60
N TYR A 222 -7.85 -11.02 -11.62
CA TYR A 222 -8.98 -11.45 -12.40
C TYR A 222 -9.81 -12.48 -11.64
N SER A 223 -11.10 -12.45 -11.88
CA SER A 223 -12.04 -13.38 -11.28
C SER A 223 -13.16 -13.76 -12.23
N MET A 224 -13.70 -14.95 -12.02
CA MET A 224 -14.89 -15.47 -12.65
C MET A 224 -15.84 -15.96 -11.56
N GLN A 225 -17.09 -15.55 -11.65
CA GLN A 225 -18.09 -15.86 -10.65
C GLN A 225 -19.38 -16.31 -11.31
N PHE A 226 -19.97 -17.34 -10.76
CA PHE A 226 -21.34 -17.77 -11.06
C PHE A 226 -22.19 -17.58 -9.82
N ASP A 227 -23.30 -16.89 -9.99
CA ASP A 227 -24.31 -16.68 -8.96
C ASP A 227 -25.61 -17.34 -9.40
N TYR A 228 -26.22 -18.07 -8.48
CA TYR A 228 -27.54 -18.64 -8.66
C TYR A 228 -28.45 -18.22 -7.52
N ALA A 229 -29.64 -17.72 -7.80
CA ALA A 229 -30.65 -17.38 -6.81
C ALA A 229 -32.04 -17.67 -7.35
N ARG A 230 -32.79 -18.52 -6.64
CA ARG A 230 -34.13 -18.89 -7.06
C ARG A 230 -35.02 -19.29 -5.90
N THR A 231 -36.28 -18.87 -5.99
CA THR A 231 -37.34 -19.26 -5.05
C THR A 231 -38.31 -20.24 -5.71
N PHE A 232 -38.57 -21.36 -5.04
CA PHE A 232 -39.49 -22.41 -5.45
C PHE A 232 -40.57 -22.56 -4.37
N GLY A 233 -41.67 -21.83 -4.46
CA GLY A 233 -42.69 -21.78 -3.44
C GLY A 233 -42.11 -21.25 -2.11
N LYS A 234 -41.98 -22.14 -1.10
CA LYS A 234 -41.41 -21.80 0.22
C LYS A 234 -39.91 -22.06 0.32
N HIS A 235 -39.29 -22.56 -0.72
CA HIS A 235 -37.87 -22.92 -0.76
C HIS A 235 -37.08 -21.79 -1.48
N GLU A 236 -36.13 -21.23 -0.83
CA GLU A 236 -35.20 -20.28 -1.40
C GLU A 236 -33.79 -20.88 -1.42
N VAL A 237 -33.17 -20.89 -2.59
CA VAL A 237 -31.84 -21.46 -2.82
C VAL A 237 -30.95 -20.40 -3.43
N THR A 238 -29.76 -20.23 -2.85
CA THR A 238 -28.69 -19.44 -3.51
C THR A 238 -27.42 -20.25 -3.59
N GLY A 239 -26.64 -19.99 -4.62
CA GLY A 239 -25.35 -20.59 -4.82
C GLY A 239 -24.38 -19.57 -5.40
N LEU A 240 -23.12 -19.65 -5.01
CA LEU A 240 -22.03 -18.86 -5.55
C LEU A 240 -20.82 -19.78 -5.76
N GLY A 241 -20.20 -19.66 -6.92
CA GLY A 241 -18.89 -20.24 -7.21
C GLY A 241 -17.98 -19.12 -7.75
N LEU A 242 -16.85 -18.88 -7.10
CA LEU A 242 -15.88 -17.87 -7.49
C LEU A 242 -14.51 -18.50 -7.67
N PHE A 243 -13.87 -18.19 -8.79
CA PHE A 243 -12.45 -18.35 -9.00
C PHE A 243 -11.80 -16.98 -9.08
N SER A 244 -10.68 -16.77 -8.41
CA SER A 244 -9.91 -15.55 -8.55
C SER A 244 -8.40 -15.82 -8.54
N ARG A 245 -7.67 -14.95 -9.21
CA ARG A 245 -6.22 -14.96 -9.20
C ARG A 245 -5.66 -13.57 -9.09
N LEU A 246 -4.66 -13.44 -8.22
CA LEU A 246 -3.96 -12.21 -7.93
C LEU A 246 -2.48 -12.38 -8.26
N LYS A 247 -1.90 -11.37 -8.90
CA LYS A 247 -0.45 -11.21 -9.09
C LYS A 247 -0.07 -9.80 -8.66
N GLU A 248 0.81 -9.69 -7.68
CA GLU A 248 1.30 -8.41 -7.18
C GLU A 248 2.83 -8.35 -7.26
N ALA A 249 3.38 -7.19 -7.59
CA ALA A 249 4.81 -6.97 -7.59
C ALA A 249 5.15 -5.54 -7.17
N GLN A 250 6.20 -5.38 -6.37
CA GLN A 250 6.79 -4.11 -6.04
C GLN A 250 8.14 -4.00 -6.74
N GLY A 251 8.33 -2.96 -7.56
CA GLY A 251 9.54 -2.76 -8.32
C GLY A 251 9.96 -3.97 -9.15
N SER A 252 11.17 -4.44 -8.95
CA SER A 252 11.79 -5.59 -9.62
C SER A 252 11.69 -6.90 -8.82
N VAL A 253 11.05 -6.88 -7.64
CA VAL A 253 10.88 -8.08 -6.81
C VAL A 253 10.01 -9.11 -7.53
N PHE A 254 10.30 -10.39 -7.34
CA PHE A 254 9.45 -11.46 -7.87
C PHE A 254 8.00 -11.28 -7.45
N PRO A 255 7.04 -11.42 -8.38
CA PRO A 255 5.63 -11.27 -8.06
C PRO A 255 5.16 -12.25 -6.97
N ILE A 256 4.20 -11.81 -6.18
CA ILE A 256 3.42 -12.66 -5.29
C ILE A 256 2.20 -13.15 -6.06
N TYR A 257 1.90 -14.44 -5.92
CA TYR A 257 0.75 -15.08 -6.53
C TYR A 257 -0.19 -15.61 -5.45
N ARG A 258 -1.47 -15.39 -5.68
CA ARG A 258 -2.55 -15.98 -4.89
C ARG A 258 -3.63 -16.49 -5.84
N GLU A 259 -4.22 -17.62 -5.48
CA GLU A 259 -5.32 -18.22 -6.22
C GLU A 259 -6.37 -18.68 -5.22
N ASP A 260 -7.63 -18.30 -5.44
CA ASP A 260 -8.72 -18.59 -4.54
C ASP A 260 -9.90 -19.17 -5.30
N TRP A 261 -10.43 -20.28 -4.77
CA TRP A 261 -11.69 -20.89 -5.16
C TRP A 261 -12.65 -20.81 -3.99
N VAL A 262 -13.77 -20.17 -4.18
CA VAL A 262 -14.75 -19.95 -3.11
C VAL A 262 -16.11 -20.48 -3.55
N PHE A 263 -16.75 -21.20 -2.65
CA PHE A 263 -18.08 -21.77 -2.87
C PHE A 263 -18.98 -21.36 -1.71
N ARG A 264 -20.20 -20.99 -2.04
CA ARG A 264 -21.23 -20.71 -1.04
C ARG A 264 -22.55 -21.32 -1.52
N PHE A 265 -23.24 -21.97 -0.62
CA PHE A 265 -24.58 -22.46 -0.82
C PHE A 265 -25.45 -22.04 0.35
N THR A 266 -26.63 -21.47 0.08
CA THR A 266 -27.60 -21.16 1.11
C THR A 266 -28.96 -21.76 0.75
N TYR A 267 -29.67 -22.19 1.78
CA TYR A 267 -31.01 -22.70 1.67
C TYR A 267 -31.86 -22.14 2.79
N ASN A 268 -33.06 -21.68 2.44
CA ASN A 268 -34.06 -21.18 3.37
C ASN A 268 -35.41 -21.87 3.05
N TYR A 269 -36.04 -22.40 4.07
CA TYR A 269 -37.40 -22.94 3.96
C TYR A 269 -38.40 -22.12 4.76
N ALA A 270 -39.31 -21.47 4.05
CA ALA A 270 -40.42 -20.69 4.60
C ALA A 270 -40.00 -19.62 5.63
N MET A 271 -38.77 -19.09 5.54
CA MET A 271 -38.17 -18.20 6.53
C MET A 271 -38.08 -18.77 7.96
N ARG A 272 -38.09 -20.12 8.08
CA ARG A 272 -38.01 -20.82 9.36
C ARG A 272 -36.69 -21.55 9.56
N TYR A 273 -36.25 -22.26 8.54
CA TYR A 273 -35.05 -23.08 8.61
C TYR A 273 -34.06 -22.57 7.63
N PHE A 274 -32.89 -22.27 8.12
CA PHE A 274 -31.77 -21.70 7.34
C PHE A 274 -30.58 -22.66 7.38
N PHE A 275 -29.99 -22.89 6.25
CA PHE A 275 -28.78 -23.65 6.09
C PHE A 275 -27.84 -22.90 5.22
N GLU A 276 -26.55 -22.82 5.60
CA GLU A 276 -25.49 -22.25 4.79
C GLU A 276 -24.26 -23.15 4.86
N ALA A 277 -23.65 -23.42 3.71
CA ALA A 277 -22.38 -24.10 3.57
C ALA A 277 -21.44 -23.25 2.73
N ASN A 278 -20.25 -23.02 3.22
CA ASN A 278 -19.19 -22.32 2.51
C ASN A 278 -17.94 -23.19 2.44
N GLY A 279 -17.18 -23.00 1.39
CA GLY A 279 -15.88 -23.61 1.24
C GLY A 279 -14.93 -22.66 0.54
N ALA A 280 -13.72 -22.55 1.05
CA ALA A 280 -12.64 -21.81 0.41
C ALA A 280 -11.43 -22.73 0.22
N TYR A 281 -10.94 -22.80 -1.01
CA TYR A 281 -9.73 -23.50 -1.38
C TYR A 281 -8.75 -22.44 -1.86
N ASN A 282 -7.88 -22.01 -0.94
CA ASN A 282 -7.02 -20.83 -1.12
C ASN A 282 -5.59 -21.27 -1.34
N GLY A 283 -4.94 -20.71 -2.36
CA GLY A 283 -3.55 -20.99 -2.71
C GLY A 283 -2.63 -19.83 -2.41
N SER A 284 -1.56 -20.09 -1.65
CA SER A 284 -0.48 -19.14 -1.36
C SER A 284 0.87 -19.72 -1.73
N GLU A 285 1.69 -18.97 -2.48
CA GLU A 285 3.03 -19.40 -2.87
C GLU A 285 4.04 -19.44 -1.72
N LYS A 286 3.67 -18.92 -0.56
CA LYS A 286 4.53 -18.91 0.64
C LYS A 286 4.83 -20.32 1.15
N PHE A 287 3.92 -21.25 0.88
CA PHE A 287 3.97 -22.63 1.34
C PHE A 287 4.39 -23.61 0.25
N GLY A 288 4.96 -24.73 0.68
CA GLY A 288 5.32 -25.83 -0.20
C GLY A 288 4.14 -26.41 -0.97
N PRO A 289 4.38 -27.21 -2.04
CA PRO A 289 3.31 -27.75 -2.88
C PRO A 289 2.23 -28.47 -2.11
N ASP A 290 2.58 -29.24 -1.08
CA ASP A 290 1.66 -30.08 -0.29
C ASP A 290 0.77 -29.26 0.67
N TYR A 291 1.21 -28.07 1.07
CA TYR A 291 0.52 -27.18 2.01
C TYR A 291 -0.01 -25.91 1.35
N ARG A 292 0.17 -25.79 0.04
CA ARG A 292 -0.15 -24.56 -0.72
C ARG A 292 -1.65 -24.27 -0.79
N PHE A 293 -2.48 -25.32 -0.91
CA PHE A 293 -3.92 -25.21 -1.17
C PHE A 293 -4.75 -25.95 -0.10
N PRO A 294 -4.86 -25.45 1.13
CA PRO A 294 -5.77 -26.01 2.10
C PRO A 294 -7.24 -25.70 1.76
N PHE A 295 -8.12 -26.55 2.27
CA PHE A 295 -9.56 -26.33 2.20
C PHE A 295 -10.11 -25.84 3.53
N PHE A 296 -10.86 -24.75 3.50
CA PHE A 296 -11.47 -24.13 4.68
C PHE A 296 -13.00 -24.20 4.57
N PRO A 297 -13.64 -25.21 5.15
CA PRO A 297 -15.09 -25.34 5.16
C PRO A 297 -15.71 -24.52 6.28
N SER A 298 -16.96 -24.07 6.08
CA SER A 298 -17.82 -23.59 7.15
C SER A 298 -19.28 -23.95 6.92
N LEU A 299 -20.00 -24.18 8.00
CA LEU A 299 -21.41 -24.54 8.02
C LEU A 299 -22.14 -23.67 9.02
N SER A 300 -23.36 -23.26 8.69
CA SER A 300 -24.25 -22.62 9.64
C SER A 300 -25.70 -23.10 9.50
N LEU A 301 -26.37 -23.15 10.63
CA LEU A 301 -27.79 -23.52 10.78
C LEU A 301 -28.51 -22.40 11.51
N GLY A 302 -29.74 -22.13 11.10
CA GLY A 302 -30.62 -21.19 11.78
C GLY A 302 -32.03 -21.70 11.85
N TRP A 303 -32.65 -21.49 12.99
CA TRP A 303 -34.06 -21.84 13.22
C TRP A 303 -34.81 -20.64 13.78
N MET A 304 -35.77 -20.13 13.00
CA MET A 304 -36.67 -19.06 13.43
C MET A 304 -37.84 -19.66 14.21
N ILE A 305 -37.63 -19.82 15.50
CA ILE A 305 -38.60 -20.49 16.40
C ILE A 305 -39.90 -19.67 16.44
N SER A 306 -39.84 -18.35 16.42
CA SER A 306 -41.00 -17.46 16.43
C SER A 306 -41.97 -17.69 15.24
N GLU A 307 -41.47 -18.21 14.11
CA GLU A 307 -42.30 -18.52 12.95
C GLU A 307 -43.03 -19.89 13.03
N GLU A 308 -42.77 -20.67 14.07
CA GLU A 308 -43.42 -21.93 14.28
C GLU A 308 -44.88 -21.77 14.75
N ASN A 309 -45.74 -22.69 14.35
CA ASN A 309 -47.16 -22.59 14.63
C ASN A 309 -47.49 -22.58 16.14
N PHE A 310 -46.64 -23.23 16.95
CA PHE A 310 -46.80 -23.23 18.41
C PHE A 310 -46.43 -21.91 19.06
N MET A 311 -45.48 -21.17 18.46
CA MET A 311 -45.03 -19.86 18.94
C MET A 311 -45.95 -18.70 18.54
N LYS A 312 -46.70 -18.81 17.45
CA LYS A 312 -47.62 -17.78 16.94
C LYS A 312 -48.73 -17.41 17.94
N LYS A 313 -48.98 -18.24 18.94
CA LYS A 313 -49.91 -17.95 20.04
C LYS A 313 -49.32 -16.94 21.05
N LEU A 314 -48.02 -16.82 21.11
CA LEU A 314 -47.29 -15.94 22.06
C LEU A 314 -47.02 -14.56 21.40
N LYS A 315 -48.05 -13.69 21.45
CA LYS A 315 -48.06 -12.39 20.78
C LYS A 315 -47.01 -11.43 21.30
N PHE A 316 -46.37 -11.70 22.43
CA PHE A 316 -45.29 -10.86 22.97
C PHE A 316 -43.93 -11.23 22.43
N VAL A 317 -43.79 -12.34 21.68
CA VAL A 317 -42.54 -12.76 21.04
C VAL A 317 -42.58 -12.31 19.58
N ASP A 318 -41.78 -11.32 19.26
CA ASP A 318 -41.65 -10.79 17.91
C ASP A 318 -40.63 -11.60 17.09
N MET A 319 -39.52 -11.95 17.71
CA MET A 319 -38.46 -12.74 17.08
C MET A 319 -37.80 -13.65 18.14
N LEU A 320 -37.62 -14.89 17.76
CA LEU A 320 -36.79 -15.83 18.49
C LEU A 320 -36.11 -16.74 17.48
N LYS A 321 -34.77 -16.57 17.33
CA LYS A 321 -33.97 -17.31 16.37
C LYS A 321 -32.77 -17.95 17.07
N LEU A 322 -32.70 -19.27 16.94
CA LEU A 322 -31.51 -20.03 17.32
C LEU A 322 -30.60 -20.17 16.11
N ARG A 323 -29.29 -20.00 16.31
CA ARG A 323 -28.28 -20.19 15.27
C ARG A 323 -27.08 -20.95 15.80
N ALA A 324 -26.48 -21.75 14.94
CA ALA A 324 -25.26 -22.47 15.23
C ALA A 324 -24.33 -22.37 14.01
N SER A 325 -23.07 -22.18 14.24
CA SER A 325 -22.07 -22.18 13.17
C SER A 325 -20.77 -22.87 13.60
N TRP A 326 -20.15 -23.50 12.63
CA TRP A 326 -18.82 -24.08 12.71
C TRP A 326 -18.06 -23.74 11.44
N GLY A 327 -16.77 -23.44 11.56
CA GLY A 327 -15.94 -23.21 10.39
C GLY A 327 -14.47 -23.16 10.70
N ARG A 328 -13.68 -23.36 9.66
CA ARG A 328 -12.24 -23.17 9.68
C ARG A 328 -11.85 -21.97 8.80
N VAL A 329 -10.93 -21.16 9.29
CA VAL A 329 -10.35 -20.01 8.58
C VAL A 329 -8.84 -20.15 8.59
N GLY A 330 -8.22 -19.94 7.44
CA GLY A 330 -6.77 -19.97 7.31
C GLY A 330 -6.18 -18.56 7.24
N ASP A 331 -4.98 -18.39 7.79
CA ASP A 331 -4.18 -17.19 7.65
C ASP A 331 -2.81 -17.55 7.06
N ASP A 332 -2.38 -16.79 6.04
CA ASP A 332 -1.07 -16.91 5.41
C ASP A 332 -0.14 -15.73 5.75
N ALA A 333 -0.49 -14.94 6.76
CA ALA A 333 0.27 -13.78 7.20
C ALA A 333 1.47 -14.21 8.08
N VAL A 334 2.59 -14.48 7.45
CA VAL A 334 3.84 -14.90 8.13
C VAL A 334 4.74 -13.73 8.51
N VAL A 335 4.46 -12.53 8.02
CA VAL A 335 5.22 -11.29 8.28
C VAL A 335 4.29 -10.10 8.26
N ALA A 336 4.77 -8.98 8.82
CA ALA A 336 4.03 -7.72 8.76
C ALA A 336 3.72 -7.29 7.31
N PRO A 337 2.59 -6.63 7.05
CA PRO A 337 2.14 -6.27 5.70
C PRO A 337 3.17 -5.51 4.84
N TRP A 338 4.00 -4.65 5.46
CA TRP A 338 5.04 -3.90 4.76
C TRP A 338 6.24 -4.74 4.33
N GLN A 339 6.43 -5.92 4.91
CA GLN A 339 7.52 -6.85 4.59
C GLN A 339 7.12 -7.91 3.56
N ARG A 340 5.85 -7.94 3.14
CA ARG A 340 5.28 -9.02 2.32
C ARG A 340 6.00 -9.28 1.00
N PHE A 341 6.69 -8.29 0.45
CA PHE A 341 7.44 -8.44 -0.79
C PHE A 341 8.91 -8.84 -0.59
N THR A 342 9.45 -8.63 0.60
CA THR A 342 10.87 -8.79 0.89
C THR A 342 11.19 -9.90 1.87
N ALA A 343 10.26 -10.25 2.74
CA ALA A 343 10.46 -11.27 3.76
C ALA A 343 9.30 -12.27 3.79
N GLY A 344 9.49 -13.38 4.47
CA GLY A 344 8.44 -14.40 4.65
C GLY A 344 8.03 -15.15 3.39
N ARG A 345 8.88 -15.15 2.36
CA ARG A 345 8.63 -15.85 1.10
C ARG A 345 9.45 -17.15 1.06
N PHE A 346 8.87 -18.18 0.45
CA PHE A 346 9.54 -19.47 0.25
C PHE A 346 10.08 -20.08 1.56
N LEU A 347 9.33 -19.95 2.65
CA LEU A 347 9.72 -20.43 3.97
C LEU A 347 10.02 -21.94 4.01
N TYR A 348 9.55 -22.68 3.02
CA TYR A 348 9.77 -24.10 2.86
C TYR A 348 11.13 -24.47 2.21
N LYS A 349 11.93 -23.44 1.80
CA LYS A 349 13.23 -23.62 1.15
C LYS A 349 14.34 -22.95 1.95
N ASP A 350 15.50 -23.59 1.98
CA ASP A 350 16.70 -22.95 2.47
C ASP A 350 17.02 -21.69 1.69
N GLN A 351 17.34 -20.62 2.38
CA GLN A 351 17.75 -19.37 1.78
C GLN A 351 19.27 -19.23 1.93
N LEU A 352 19.93 -18.98 0.80
CA LEU A 352 21.35 -18.76 0.74
C LEU A 352 21.65 -17.26 0.65
N SER A 353 22.68 -16.83 1.32
CA SER A 353 23.24 -15.49 1.18
C SER A 353 24.73 -15.57 0.82
N TYR A 354 25.19 -14.55 0.12
CA TYR A 354 26.61 -14.38 -0.15
C TYR A 354 27.37 -14.22 1.17
N GLY A 355 28.30 -15.12 1.45
CA GLY A 355 29.05 -15.14 2.68
C GLY A 355 30.35 -14.35 2.64
N GLY A 356 30.69 -13.78 1.47
CA GLY A 356 31.91 -13.03 1.23
C GLY A 356 32.99 -13.86 0.53
N ASN A 357 34.16 -13.29 0.48
CA ASN A 357 35.34 -13.97 -0.04
C ASN A 357 35.94 -14.90 1.01
N THR A 358 36.41 -16.01 0.58
CA THR A 358 37.06 -17.02 1.45
C THR A 358 38.56 -16.98 1.23
N VAL A 359 39.34 -17.01 2.32
CA VAL A 359 40.78 -17.12 2.26
C VAL A 359 41.16 -18.58 2.14
N MET A 360 41.94 -18.89 1.11
CA MET A 360 42.59 -20.21 0.98
C MET A 360 44.11 -19.97 0.92
N GLY A 361 44.82 -20.43 1.96
CA GLY A 361 46.23 -20.15 2.09
C GLY A 361 46.52 -18.75 2.62
N SER A 362 47.50 -18.06 2.03
CA SER A 362 47.95 -16.72 2.45
C SER A 362 47.31 -15.56 1.65
N ILE A 363 46.26 -15.81 0.88
CA ILE A 363 45.61 -14.78 0.04
C ILE A 363 44.71 -13.90 0.93
N ASN A 364 44.89 -12.60 0.81
CA ASN A 364 44.01 -11.62 1.48
C ASN A 364 42.56 -11.81 1.04
N PRO A 365 41.55 -11.82 1.96
CA PRO A 365 40.14 -11.94 1.63
C PRO A 365 39.67 -10.98 0.55
N ASP A 366 40.14 -9.73 0.56
CA ASP A 366 39.72 -8.71 -0.40
C ASP A 366 40.15 -9.00 -1.85
N ASN A 367 41.22 -9.79 -2.01
CA ASN A 367 41.77 -10.18 -3.30
C ASN A 367 41.56 -11.65 -3.65
N SER A 368 40.82 -12.38 -2.81
CA SER A 368 40.59 -13.80 -3.07
C SER A 368 39.58 -13.99 -4.21
N PRO A 369 39.88 -14.84 -5.20
CA PRO A 369 38.93 -15.20 -6.23
C PRO A 369 37.85 -16.19 -5.74
N TYR A 370 38.02 -16.70 -4.51
CA TYR A 370 37.11 -17.70 -3.96
C TYR A 370 36.00 -17.05 -3.15
N THR A 371 34.79 -17.41 -3.46
CA THR A 371 33.58 -16.95 -2.77
C THR A 371 32.87 -18.11 -2.13
N HIS A 372 32.14 -17.86 -1.05
CA HIS A 372 31.30 -18.88 -0.44
C HIS A 372 29.87 -18.38 -0.24
N TRP A 373 28.97 -19.32 -0.23
CA TRP A 373 27.56 -19.09 0.11
C TRP A 373 27.28 -19.75 1.44
N LYS A 374 26.51 -19.09 2.27
CA LYS A 374 26.05 -19.64 3.55
C LYS A 374 24.53 -19.68 3.60
N ILE A 375 24.01 -20.64 4.33
CA ILE A 375 22.58 -20.69 4.64
C ILE A 375 22.28 -19.51 5.56
N SER A 376 21.43 -18.59 5.10
CA SER A 376 20.96 -17.44 5.88
C SER A 376 19.70 -17.78 6.68
N SER A 377 18.88 -18.72 6.19
CA SER A 377 17.70 -19.22 6.88
C SER A 377 17.44 -20.66 6.43
N LEU A 378 17.23 -21.55 7.38
CA LEU A 378 16.79 -22.91 7.10
C LEU A 378 15.33 -22.91 6.70
N GLY A 379 15.01 -23.62 5.63
CA GLY A 379 13.65 -23.85 5.20
C GLY A 379 12.94 -24.87 6.10
N ASN A 380 11.63 -24.69 6.25
CA ASN A 380 10.78 -25.69 6.89
C ASN A 380 9.80 -26.25 5.83
N PRO A 381 10.04 -27.46 5.28
CA PRO A 381 9.15 -28.04 4.28
C PRO A 381 7.71 -28.22 4.77
N ASP A 382 7.51 -28.37 6.08
CA ASP A 382 6.22 -28.65 6.71
C ASP A 382 5.49 -27.38 7.16
N VAL A 383 6.02 -26.19 6.82
CA VAL A 383 5.34 -24.92 7.13
C VAL A 383 3.99 -24.86 6.41
N SER A 384 2.94 -24.63 7.18
CA SER A 384 1.56 -24.62 6.70
C SER A 384 0.82 -23.34 7.11
N TRP A 385 -0.40 -23.22 6.64
CA TRP A 385 -1.30 -22.14 7.03
C TRP A 385 -1.63 -22.22 8.52
N GLU A 386 -1.59 -21.08 9.18
CA GLU A 386 -2.21 -20.94 10.49
C GLU A 386 -3.73 -21.15 10.36
N THR A 387 -4.30 -21.97 11.21
CA THR A 387 -5.71 -22.32 11.14
C THR A 387 -6.45 -21.94 12.41
N VAL A 388 -7.62 -21.33 12.25
CA VAL A 388 -8.53 -21.03 13.36
C VAL A 388 -9.83 -21.80 13.14
N GLU A 389 -10.14 -22.70 14.06
CA GLU A 389 -11.44 -23.36 14.13
C GLU A 389 -12.37 -22.55 15.04
N LYS A 390 -13.52 -22.17 14.50
CA LYS A 390 -14.52 -21.34 15.17
C LYS A 390 -15.81 -22.09 15.34
N ARG A 391 -16.36 -22.05 16.56
CA ARG A 391 -17.67 -22.61 16.91
C ARG A 391 -18.49 -21.54 17.61
N ASN A 392 -19.72 -21.37 17.20
CA ASN A 392 -20.63 -20.39 17.80
C ASN A 392 -22.04 -20.96 17.88
N ILE A 393 -22.71 -20.72 19.02
CA ILE A 393 -24.14 -20.90 19.20
C ILE A 393 -24.70 -19.57 19.66
N GLY A 394 -25.74 -19.08 18.96
CA GLY A 394 -26.33 -17.77 19.24
C GLY A 394 -27.84 -17.84 19.31
N LEU A 395 -28.42 -17.01 20.15
CA LEU A 395 -29.84 -16.78 20.28
C LEU A 395 -30.13 -15.31 20.04
N ASP A 396 -30.93 -15.03 19.02
CA ASP A 396 -31.43 -13.68 18.74
C ASP A 396 -32.90 -13.61 19.23
N TYR A 397 -33.27 -12.54 19.92
CA TYR A 397 -34.60 -12.36 20.47
C TYR A 397 -35.09 -10.91 20.34
N ALA A 398 -36.41 -10.80 20.19
CA ALA A 398 -37.13 -9.54 20.31
C ALA A 398 -38.53 -9.82 20.92
N PHE A 399 -38.92 -8.99 21.87
CA PHE A 399 -40.17 -9.10 22.61
C PHE A 399 -40.86 -7.73 22.72
N PHE A 400 -42.22 -7.78 22.85
CA PHE A 400 -43.07 -6.62 23.12
C PHE A 400 -42.94 -5.50 22.07
N ASN A 401 -43.11 -5.86 20.78
CA ASN A 401 -42.95 -4.98 19.62
C ASN A 401 -41.56 -4.32 19.56
N GLY A 402 -40.53 -5.11 19.86
CA GLY A 402 -39.13 -4.67 19.82
C GLY A 402 -38.69 -3.86 21.04
N LEU A 403 -39.49 -3.76 22.10
CA LEU A 403 -39.13 -3.03 23.34
C LEU A 403 -37.89 -3.65 23.99
N ILE A 404 -37.76 -4.96 23.96
CA ILE A 404 -36.61 -5.72 24.45
C ILE A 404 -36.07 -6.54 23.29
N ALA A 405 -34.89 -6.22 22.76
CA ALA A 405 -34.24 -6.96 21.69
C ALA A 405 -32.75 -7.10 21.94
N GLY A 406 -32.19 -8.22 21.53
CA GLY A 406 -30.77 -8.48 21.67
C GLY A 406 -30.34 -9.82 21.12
N SER A 407 -29.05 -10.11 21.30
CA SER A 407 -28.45 -11.39 20.98
C SER A 407 -27.53 -11.85 22.09
N VAL A 408 -27.46 -13.18 22.28
CA VAL A 408 -26.51 -13.84 23.18
C VAL A 408 -25.74 -14.87 22.37
N ASP A 409 -24.44 -14.82 22.46
CA ASP A 409 -23.53 -15.71 21.76
C ASP A 409 -22.60 -16.44 22.73
N VAL A 410 -22.44 -17.73 22.52
CA VAL A 410 -21.42 -18.55 23.15
C VAL A 410 -20.50 -19.07 22.04
N PHE A 411 -19.24 -18.75 22.13
CA PHE A 411 -18.27 -19.13 21.11
C PHE A 411 -17.03 -19.79 21.71
N ASN A 412 -16.38 -20.59 20.89
CA ASN A 412 -15.08 -21.20 21.19
C ASN A 412 -14.22 -21.15 19.93
N ASP A 413 -13.06 -20.52 20.03
CA ASP A 413 -12.09 -20.41 18.96
C ASP A 413 -10.82 -21.17 19.34
N THR A 414 -10.35 -22.06 18.48
CA THR A 414 -9.09 -22.80 18.66
C THR A 414 -8.16 -22.47 17.50
N ARG A 415 -6.97 -21.97 17.82
CA ARG A 415 -5.94 -21.63 16.83
C ARG A 415 -4.83 -22.67 16.87
N THR A 416 -4.42 -23.16 15.69
CA THR A 416 -3.38 -24.17 15.50
C THR A 416 -2.40 -23.73 14.41
N ASP A 417 -1.25 -24.39 14.37
CA ASP A 417 -0.21 -24.18 13.36
C ASP A 417 0.32 -22.73 13.31
N ILE A 418 0.39 -22.09 14.48
CA ILE A 418 0.88 -20.72 14.62
C ILE A 418 2.34 -20.64 14.21
N ILE A 419 2.64 -19.77 13.24
CA ILE A 419 4.01 -19.56 12.76
C ILE A 419 4.73 -18.59 13.72
N ILE A 420 5.75 -19.07 14.38
CA ILE A 420 6.65 -18.28 15.24
C ILE A 420 8.05 -18.28 14.66
N SER A 421 8.78 -17.18 14.84
CA SER A 421 10.19 -17.12 14.41
C SER A 421 11.06 -18.05 15.27
N GLY A 422 12.14 -18.58 14.68
CA GLY A 422 13.08 -19.46 15.37
C GLY A 422 13.76 -18.83 16.60
N ASP A 423 13.85 -17.49 16.60
CA ASP A 423 14.44 -16.71 17.71
C ASP A 423 13.56 -16.68 18.96
N SER A 424 12.34 -17.18 18.87
CA SER A 424 11.35 -17.22 19.96
C SER A 424 11.29 -18.57 20.69
N ARG A 425 12.27 -19.48 20.43
CA ARG A 425 12.36 -20.81 21.05
C ARG A 425 13.43 -20.87 22.12
#